data_8c443b7c6671ff18a28fbc7ad3ced9f9
#
_entry.id   8c443b7c6671ff18a28fbc7ad3ced9f9
#
_cell.length_a   1.000
_cell.length_b   1.000
_cell.length_c   1.000
_cell.angle_alpha   90.00
_cell.angle_beta   90.00
_cell.angle_gamma   90.00
#
_symmetry.space_group_name_H-M   'P 1'
#
loop_
_entity.id
_entity.type
_entity.pdbx_description
1 polymer ?
#
loop_
_entity_poly.entity_id
_entity_poly.type
_entity_poly.pdbx_seq_one_letter_code
_entity_poly.pdbx_strand_id
1 'polypeptide(L)' 'MELGTKIDYFGNVYEYIGNESDSDSKMIFQSVNDDSYVILTEKDFIEDDIQIF' A
#
# COMPACT_ATOMS: atom_id res chain seq x y z
N MET A 1 0.18 2.82 -9.97
CA MET A 1 1.09 1.81 -9.40
C MET A 1 0.73 0.43 -9.96
N GLU A 2 1.70 -0.36 -10.29
CA GLU A 2 1.44 -1.70 -10.82
C GLU A 2 1.02 -2.67 -9.72
N LEU A 3 0.10 -3.56 -10.05
CA LEU A 3 -0.28 -4.64 -9.14
C LEU A 3 0.95 -5.46 -8.79
N GLY A 4 1.05 -5.85 -7.53
CA GLY A 4 2.20 -6.61 -7.05
C GLY A 4 3.36 -5.75 -6.57
N THR A 5 3.30 -4.43 -6.73
CA THR A 5 4.34 -3.54 -6.20
C THR A 5 4.41 -3.70 -4.68
N LYS A 6 5.62 -3.85 -4.17
CA LYS A 6 5.81 -4.04 -2.73
C LYS A 6 6.35 -2.78 -2.08
N ILE A 7 5.89 -2.55 -0.86
CA ILE A 7 6.31 -1.40 -0.07
C ILE A 7 6.73 -1.87 1.33
N ASP A 8 7.53 -1.05 1.98
CA ASP A 8 7.85 -1.19 3.40
C ASP A 8 7.02 -0.17 4.17
N TYR A 9 6.07 -0.66 4.96
CA TYR A 9 5.19 0.18 5.74
C TYR A 9 5.38 -0.17 7.22
N PHE A 10 6.06 0.72 7.95
CA PHE A 10 6.38 0.55 9.37
C PHE A 10 7.04 -0.80 9.67
N GLY A 11 8.00 -1.18 8.83
CA GLY A 11 8.77 -2.40 9.03
C GLY A 11 8.13 -3.67 8.50
N ASN A 12 6.96 -3.59 7.91
CA ASN A 12 6.26 -4.73 7.33
C ASN A 12 6.13 -4.57 5.83
N VAL A 13 6.25 -5.67 5.11
CA VAL A 13 6.13 -5.66 3.65
C VAL A 13 4.67 -5.85 3.26
N TYR A 14 4.18 -4.96 2.40
CA TYR A 14 2.83 -5.03 1.86
C TYR A 14 2.89 -5.02 0.34
N GLU A 15 1.88 -5.58 -0.28
CA GLU A 15 1.80 -5.67 -1.73
C GLU A 15 0.56 -4.92 -2.23
N TYR A 16 0.73 -4.13 -3.28
CA TYR A 16 -0.38 -3.40 -3.88
C TYR A 16 -1.31 -4.37 -4.60
N ILE A 17 -2.59 -4.35 -4.24
CA ILE A 17 -3.59 -5.26 -4.81
C ILE A 17 -4.71 -4.52 -5.55
N GLY A 18 -4.63 -3.21 -5.64
CA GLY A 18 -5.62 -2.42 -6.37
C GLY A 18 -6.10 -1.23 -5.57
N ASN A 19 -7.06 -0.50 -6.12
CA ASN A 19 -7.67 0.64 -5.45
C ASN A 19 -9.06 0.27 -4.93
N GLU A 20 -9.56 1.05 -3.98
CA GLU A 20 -10.97 0.92 -3.61
C GLU A 20 -11.83 1.23 -4.82
N SER A 21 -12.97 0.55 -4.93
CA SER A 21 -13.81 0.60 -6.12
C SER A 21 -14.33 1.99 -6.47
N ASP A 22 -14.43 2.86 -5.49
CA ASP A 22 -14.98 4.21 -5.69
C ASP A 22 -13.92 5.29 -5.75
N SER A 23 -12.63 4.94 -5.77
CA SER A 23 -11.60 5.94 -5.60
C SER A 23 -10.35 5.64 -6.41
N ASP A 24 -9.86 6.64 -7.12
CA ASP A 24 -8.56 6.56 -7.79
C ASP A 24 -7.41 6.88 -6.86
N SER A 25 -7.69 7.39 -5.67
CA SER A 25 -6.65 7.86 -4.75
C SER A 25 -6.40 6.92 -3.57
N LYS A 26 -7.31 5.98 -3.31
CA LYS A 26 -7.18 5.08 -2.16
C LYS A 26 -6.66 3.73 -2.62
N MET A 27 -5.40 3.48 -2.33
CA MET A 27 -4.71 2.25 -2.74
C MET A 27 -4.77 1.22 -1.63
N ILE A 28 -5.08 -0.02 -1.99
CA ILE A 28 -5.17 -1.13 -1.05
C ILE A 28 -3.88 -1.93 -1.11
N PHE A 29 -3.26 -2.13 0.04
CA PHE A 29 -2.05 -2.94 0.18
C PHE A 29 -2.30 -4.06 1.18
N GLN A 30 -1.93 -5.26 0.81
CA GLN A 30 -2.09 -6.44 1.67
C GLN A 30 -0.74 -6.89 2.19
N SER A 31 -0.69 -7.26 3.49
CA SER A 31 0.53 -7.80 4.08
C SER A 31 0.91 -9.10 3.38
N VAL A 32 2.22 -9.26 3.11
CA VAL A 32 2.73 -10.51 2.55
C VAL A 32 2.87 -11.59 3.62
N ASN A 33 2.75 -11.23 4.89
CA ASN A 33 2.97 -12.14 6.01
C ASN A 33 1.68 -12.65 6.65
N ASP A 34 0.58 -11.92 6.49
CA ASP A 34 -0.71 -12.33 7.05
C ASP A 34 -1.84 -11.79 6.18
N ASP A 35 -3.06 -11.83 6.68
CA ASP A 35 -4.24 -11.39 5.93
C ASP A 35 -4.61 -9.93 6.15
N SER A 36 -3.81 -9.20 6.93
CA SER A 36 -4.12 -7.79 7.18
C SER A 36 -3.87 -6.95 5.93
N TYR A 37 -4.52 -5.81 5.87
CA TYR A 37 -4.32 -4.88 4.77
C TYR A 37 -4.41 -3.44 5.28
N VAL A 38 -3.89 -2.50 4.49
CA VAL A 38 -3.99 -1.08 4.77
C VAL A 38 -4.45 -0.35 3.51
N ILE A 39 -5.10 0.78 3.71
CA ILE A 39 -5.50 1.66 2.61
C ILE A 39 -4.69 2.93 2.72
N LEU A 40 -3.94 3.24 1.68
CA LEU A 40 -3.01 4.37 1.67
C LEU A 40 -3.30 5.30 0.51
N THR A 41 -2.98 6.58 0.72
CA THR A 41 -3.06 7.60 -0.32
C THR A 41 -1.66 8.11 -0.64
N GLU A 42 -1.52 8.91 -1.70
CA GLU A 42 -0.24 9.56 -2.00
C GLU A 42 0.25 10.39 -0.83
N LYS A 43 -0.67 11.04 -0.13
CA LYS A 43 -0.32 11.85 1.03
C LYS A 43 0.34 11.01 2.11
N ASP A 44 -0.17 9.78 2.33
CA ASP A 44 0.43 8.87 3.31
C ASP A 44 1.86 8.51 2.93
N PHE A 45 2.12 8.30 1.64
CA PHE A 45 3.46 8.00 1.17
C PHE A 45 4.44 9.12 1.46
N ILE A 46 3.99 10.36 1.31
CA ILE A 46 4.82 11.52 1.55
C ILE A 46 5.02 11.74 3.06
N GLU A 47 3.95 11.68 3.84
CA GLU A 47 4.01 11.98 5.27
C GLU A 47 4.73 10.91 6.07
N ASP A 48 4.54 9.65 5.71
CA ASP A 48 5.08 8.51 6.46
C ASP A 48 6.38 7.97 5.86
N ASP A 49 6.89 8.62 4.80
CA ASP A 49 8.13 8.21 4.15
C ASP A 49 8.14 6.72 3.79
N ILE A 50 7.06 6.26 3.19
CA ILE A 50 6.90 4.86 2.81
C ILE A 50 7.82 4.55 1.63
N GLN A 51 8.56 3.45 1.72
CA GLN A 51 9.52 3.05 0.71
C GLN A 51 8.92 2.04 -0.25
N ILE A 52 9.19 2.21 -1.53
CA ILE A 52 8.82 1.25 -2.57
C ILE A 52 10.05 0.42 -2.91
N PHE A 53 9.89 -0.88 -2.90
CA PHE A 53 11.00 -1.78 -3.27
C PHE A 53 11.29 -1.75 -4.76
#